data_a205034aefa60c9a13bda22016f410da
#
_entry.id   a205034aefa60c9a13bda22016f410da
#
_cell.length_a   1.000
_cell.length_b   1.000
_cell.length_c   1.000
_cell.angle_alpha   90.00
_cell.angle_beta   90.00
_cell.angle_gamma   90.00
#
_symmetry.space_group_name_H-M   'P 1'
#
loop_
_entity.id
_entity.type
_entity.pdbx_description
1 polymer ?
#
loop_
_entity_poly.entity_id
_entity_poly.type
_entity_poly.pdbx_seq_one_letter_code
_entity_poly.pdbx_strand_id
1 'polypeptide(L)'
;MTKINIDILISLIPMLLVAFFVYEITPILVILSSVITAELAEVIFSFFIQKNRDSLKELSGITIGALTGFVLAPFTPLYVAAFAGAMATIFGKIIYRGTDKKIFNPVILGKLFVFTFFPAVLAPNSPAWTDAEGMRIASDNVSGLASLVLINRGIIGELSIAAMVIGAIYLIYRTKMTWHIPVSFFVTIFFGYYITSSNNVNVVTTLGEIIFMGIFVLTDTFTTPRHGLGKVFFGFLAGLSTIIFWFLGIQTEAIIYSVLILNPFTRPINTIFKPNVFGDEAVSFAEIIQGLGFAIIIVLLAFAVSYLHKFGFVPYIVYIYVVYGIWRLYNNR
;
A
#
# COMPACT_ATOMS: atom_id res chain seq x y z
N MET A 1 18.62 3.93 7.31
CA MET A 1 17.32 4.19 6.68
C MET A 1 17.45 4.98 5.37
N THR A 2 18.26 6.01 5.28
CA THR A 2 18.44 6.84 4.06
C THR A 2 18.71 6.04 2.78
N LYS A 3 19.58 5.03 2.82
CA LYS A 3 19.89 4.20 1.64
C LYS A 3 18.69 3.41 1.12
N ILE A 4 17.80 2.93 2.01
CA ILE A 4 16.59 2.20 1.62
C ILE A 4 15.63 3.15 0.91
N ASN A 5 15.43 4.34 1.46
CA ASN A 5 14.52 5.34 0.89
C ASN A 5 15.00 5.82 -0.48
N ILE A 6 16.32 6.04 -0.64
CA ILE A 6 16.90 6.38 -1.94
C ILE A 6 16.68 5.26 -2.97
N ASP A 7 16.94 4.00 -2.60
CA ASP A 7 16.73 2.87 -3.50
C ASP A 7 15.25 2.71 -3.91
N ILE A 8 14.31 2.96 -2.99
CA ILE A 8 12.87 2.99 -3.32
C ILE A 8 12.56 4.11 -4.31
N LEU A 9 13.04 5.34 -4.07
CA LEU A 9 12.81 6.47 -4.97
C LEU A 9 13.38 6.21 -6.37
N ILE A 10 14.58 5.62 -6.47
CA ILE A 10 15.17 5.23 -7.76
C ILE A 10 14.30 4.18 -8.47
N SER A 11 13.76 3.21 -7.74
CA SER A 11 12.91 2.16 -8.32
C SER A 11 11.58 2.68 -8.88
N LEU A 12 11.12 3.85 -8.42
CA LEU A 12 9.90 4.51 -8.91
C LEU A 12 10.14 5.33 -10.20
N ILE A 13 11.40 5.64 -10.56
CA ILE A 13 11.72 6.47 -11.75
C ILE A 13 11.14 5.89 -13.05
N PRO A 14 11.26 4.58 -13.36
CA PRO A 14 10.70 4.04 -14.60
C PRO A 14 9.20 4.29 -14.72
N MET A 15 8.44 4.14 -13.62
CA MET A 15 7.00 4.38 -13.59
C MET A 15 6.67 5.87 -13.73
N LEU A 16 7.47 6.75 -13.11
CA LEU A 16 7.33 8.20 -13.25
C LEU A 16 7.52 8.64 -14.70
N LEU A 17 8.52 8.08 -15.39
CA LEU A 17 8.76 8.36 -16.80
C LEU A 17 7.58 7.92 -17.68
N VAL A 18 7.06 6.72 -17.45
CA VAL A 18 5.86 6.25 -18.21
C VAL A 18 4.67 7.15 -17.92
N ALA A 19 4.42 7.53 -16.67
CA ALA A 19 3.33 8.44 -16.31
C ALA A 19 3.45 9.80 -17.02
N PHE A 20 4.66 10.33 -17.12
CA PHE A 20 4.93 11.57 -17.86
C PHE A 20 4.63 11.43 -19.35
N PHE A 21 5.06 10.35 -19.99
CA PHE A 21 4.82 10.13 -21.42
C PHE A 21 3.35 9.86 -21.75
N VAL A 22 2.57 9.33 -20.81
CA VAL A 22 1.15 8.99 -21.02
C VAL A 22 0.22 10.17 -20.70
N TYR A 23 0.45 10.85 -19.59
CA TYR A 23 -0.43 11.88 -19.03
C TYR A 23 0.26 13.25 -18.85
N GLU A 24 1.41 13.44 -19.51
CA GLU A 24 2.19 14.67 -19.46
C GLU A 24 2.62 15.04 -18.02
N ILE A 25 2.48 16.32 -17.67
CA ILE A 25 2.97 16.87 -16.39
C ILE A 25 2.06 16.56 -15.21
N THR A 26 0.78 16.22 -15.44
CA THR A 26 -0.23 16.14 -14.37
C THR A 26 0.09 15.12 -13.29
N PRO A 27 0.45 13.85 -13.59
CA PRO A 27 0.83 12.88 -12.54
C PRO A 27 2.05 13.33 -11.73
N ILE A 28 2.98 14.04 -12.36
CA ILE A 28 4.15 14.57 -11.67
C ILE A 28 3.73 15.61 -10.64
N LEU A 29 2.81 16.50 -10.99
CA LEU A 29 2.27 17.50 -10.06
C LEU A 29 1.53 16.85 -8.89
N VAL A 30 0.76 15.79 -9.14
CA VAL A 30 0.08 15.00 -8.10
C VAL A 30 1.10 14.40 -7.12
N ILE A 31 2.13 13.73 -7.64
CA ILE A 31 3.19 13.13 -6.82
C ILE A 31 3.95 14.21 -6.04
N LEU A 32 4.35 15.30 -6.70
CA LEU A 32 5.08 16.40 -6.06
C LEU A 32 4.24 17.07 -4.96
N SER A 33 2.95 17.28 -5.19
CA SER A 33 2.05 17.82 -4.17
C SER A 33 2.00 16.94 -2.92
N SER A 34 1.89 15.63 -3.09
CA SER A 34 1.96 14.66 -2.00
C SER A 34 3.32 14.64 -1.30
N VAL A 35 4.43 14.69 -2.05
CA VAL A 35 5.81 14.70 -1.51
C VAL A 35 6.05 15.96 -0.69
N ILE A 36 5.72 17.13 -1.22
CA ILE A 36 5.95 18.42 -0.54
C ILE A 36 5.20 18.44 0.79
N THR A 37 3.95 18.04 0.82
CA THR A 37 3.14 18.09 2.05
C THR A 37 3.53 17.00 3.05
N ALA A 38 3.94 15.82 2.60
CA ALA A 38 4.50 14.77 3.43
C ALA A 38 5.78 15.22 4.14
N GLU A 39 6.70 15.84 3.38
CA GLU A 39 7.96 16.36 3.91
C GLU A 39 7.73 17.57 4.83
N LEU A 40 6.85 18.50 4.45
CA LEU A 40 6.47 19.64 5.31
C LEU A 40 5.87 19.16 6.64
N ALA A 41 4.98 18.16 6.62
CA ALA A 41 4.45 17.57 7.84
C ALA A 41 5.58 16.97 8.69
N GLU A 42 6.52 16.25 8.10
CA GLU A 42 7.66 15.67 8.83
C GLU A 42 8.53 16.78 9.45
N VAL A 43 8.87 17.82 8.69
CA VAL A 43 9.66 18.95 9.18
C VAL A 43 8.95 19.66 10.35
N ILE A 44 7.68 20.05 10.18
CA ILE A 44 6.92 20.75 11.21
C ILE A 44 6.85 19.94 12.50
N PHE A 45 6.47 18.67 12.41
CA PHE A 45 6.30 17.83 13.60
C PHE A 45 7.64 17.44 14.24
N SER A 46 8.71 17.25 13.46
CA SER A 46 10.06 16.98 13.98
C SER A 46 10.61 18.18 14.76
N PHE A 47 10.36 19.41 14.29
CA PHE A 47 10.79 20.61 15.00
C PHE A 47 9.95 20.90 16.25
N PHE A 48 8.64 20.87 16.14
CA PHE A 48 7.74 21.38 17.19
C PHE A 48 7.34 20.33 18.22
N ILE A 49 7.27 19.04 17.83
CA ILE A 49 6.73 17.98 18.70
C ILE A 49 7.80 16.99 19.12
N GLN A 50 8.56 16.43 18.18
CA GLN A 50 9.51 15.36 18.50
C GLN A 50 10.86 15.87 18.98
N LYS A 51 11.22 17.12 18.66
CA LYS A 51 12.53 17.73 18.92
C LYS A 51 13.71 16.86 18.42
N ASN A 52 13.46 15.99 17.46
CA ASN A 52 14.43 15.05 16.88
C ASN A 52 14.65 15.39 15.41
N ARG A 53 15.81 15.95 15.08
CA ARG A 53 16.17 16.35 13.71
C ARG A 53 16.76 15.20 12.88
N ASP A 54 17.08 14.08 13.48
CA ASP A 54 17.71 12.96 12.75
C ASP A 54 16.72 12.25 11.81
N SER A 55 15.40 12.32 12.10
CA SER A 55 14.38 11.79 11.20
C SER A 55 14.36 12.48 9.83
N LEU A 56 14.72 13.76 9.75
CA LEU A 56 14.78 14.52 8.50
C LEU A 56 15.89 14.02 7.56
N LYS A 57 16.97 13.45 8.11
CA LYS A 57 18.05 12.88 7.32
C LYS A 57 17.68 11.56 6.63
N GLU A 58 16.57 10.96 7.03
CA GLU A 58 16.13 9.64 6.54
C GLU A 58 15.46 9.69 5.17
N LEU A 59 15.02 10.86 4.70
CA LEU A 59 14.24 11.06 3.46
C LEU A 59 12.93 10.25 3.45
N SER A 60 12.42 9.91 4.62
CA SER A 60 11.23 9.05 4.73
C SER A 60 9.95 9.79 4.39
N GLY A 61 9.84 11.09 4.67
CA GLY A 61 8.71 11.92 4.25
C GLY A 61 8.58 11.95 2.73
N ILE A 62 9.70 12.17 2.03
CA ILE A 62 9.75 12.16 0.57
C ILE A 62 9.30 10.81 0.02
N THR A 63 9.80 9.69 0.58
CA THR A 63 9.45 8.34 0.12
C THR A 63 7.98 8.02 0.39
N ILE A 64 7.45 8.35 1.59
CA ILE A 64 6.04 8.17 1.91
C ILE A 64 5.17 9.01 0.97
N GLY A 65 5.52 10.29 0.76
CA GLY A 65 4.80 11.17 -0.14
C GLY A 65 4.81 10.69 -1.58
N ALA A 66 5.97 10.23 -2.09
CA ALA A 66 6.08 9.68 -3.44
C ALA A 66 5.20 8.45 -3.62
N LEU A 67 5.34 7.43 -2.77
CA LEU A 67 4.52 6.21 -2.82
C LEU A 67 3.02 6.53 -2.66
N THR A 68 2.67 7.48 -1.79
CA THR A 68 1.27 7.93 -1.62
C THR A 68 0.75 8.59 -2.89
N GLY A 69 1.56 9.43 -3.57
CA GLY A 69 1.20 9.99 -4.87
C GLY A 69 0.99 8.92 -5.94
N PHE A 70 1.86 7.90 -5.98
CA PHE A 70 1.74 6.79 -6.95
C PHE A 70 0.48 5.93 -6.76
N VAL A 71 -0.12 5.85 -5.58
CA VAL A 71 -1.39 5.12 -5.34
C VAL A 71 -2.65 5.96 -5.58
N LEU A 72 -2.50 7.21 -6.03
CA LEU A 72 -3.60 8.07 -6.44
C LEU A 72 -3.86 8.00 -7.96
N ALA A 73 -5.02 8.51 -8.37
CA ALA A 73 -5.38 8.63 -9.77
C ALA A 73 -4.56 9.75 -10.46
N PRO A 74 -4.27 9.65 -11.78
CA PRO A 74 -3.42 10.60 -12.52
C PRO A 74 -3.87 12.06 -12.47
N PHE A 75 -5.18 12.30 -12.43
CA PHE A 75 -5.79 13.64 -12.43
C PHE A 75 -6.40 13.99 -11.06
N THR A 76 -5.91 13.40 -10.00
CA THR A 76 -6.32 13.75 -8.63
C THR A 76 -6.07 15.23 -8.37
N PRO A 77 -7.07 15.98 -7.84
CA PRO A 77 -6.87 17.39 -7.49
C PRO A 77 -5.68 17.55 -6.53
N LEU A 78 -4.83 18.55 -6.79
CA LEU A 78 -3.56 18.72 -6.05
C LEU A 78 -3.77 18.87 -4.54
N TYR A 79 -4.86 19.50 -4.10
CA TYR A 79 -5.18 19.62 -2.67
C TYR A 79 -5.52 18.28 -2.02
N VAL A 80 -6.11 17.33 -2.78
CA VAL A 80 -6.38 15.97 -2.29
C VAL A 80 -5.08 15.17 -2.18
N ALA A 81 -4.20 15.29 -3.17
CA ALA A 81 -2.88 14.68 -3.14
C ALA A 81 -2.02 15.24 -1.98
N ALA A 82 -2.09 16.57 -1.75
CA ALA A 82 -1.47 17.24 -0.62
C ALA A 82 -1.99 16.69 0.71
N PHE A 83 -3.31 16.56 0.85
CA PHE A 83 -3.95 15.97 2.02
C PHE A 83 -3.49 14.53 2.23
N ALA A 84 -3.47 13.70 1.18
CA ALA A 84 -3.03 12.30 1.26
C ALA A 84 -1.60 12.17 1.80
N GLY A 85 -0.64 12.95 1.26
CA GLY A 85 0.75 12.93 1.69
C GLY A 85 0.93 13.37 3.15
N ALA A 86 0.25 14.46 3.55
CA ALA A 86 0.27 14.93 4.92
C ALA A 86 -0.30 13.89 5.89
N MET A 87 -1.48 13.32 5.61
CA MET A 87 -2.15 12.33 6.47
C MET A 87 -1.36 11.03 6.53
N ALA A 88 -0.79 10.55 5.42
CA ALA A 88 0.09 9.39 5.39
C ALA A 88 1.27 9.56 6.36
N THR A 89 1.91 10.72 6.35
CA THR A 89 3.07 11.01 7.19
C THR A 89 2.68 11.20 8.65
N ILE A 90 1.66 12.01 8.94
CA ILE A 90 1.22 12.31 10.31
C ILE A 90 0.73 11.04 11.00
N PHE A 91 -0.24 10.36 10.41
CA PHE A 91 -0.89 9.20 11.03
C PHE A 91 -0.18 7.88 10.80
N GLY A 92 0.65 7.76 9.76
CA GLY A 92 1.42 6.55 9.48
C GLY A 92 2.78 6.49 10.17
N LYS A 93 3.42 7.66 10.43
CA LYS A 93 4.78 7.71 11.00
C LYS A 93 4.85 8.54 12.27
N ILE A 94 4.40 9.80 12.23
CA ILE A 94 4.69 10.78 13.27
C ILE A 94 4.04 10.40 14.59
N ILE A 95 2.78 9.95 14.60
CA ILE A 95 2.08 9.51 15.82
C ILE A 95 2.78 8.34 16.52
N TYR A 96 3.59 7.57 15.79
CA TYR A 96 4.37 6.44 16.33
C TYR A 96 5.79 6.83 16.73
N ARG A 97 6.21 8.09 16.52
CA ARG A 97 7.55 8.61 16.83
C ARG A 97 8.70 7.91 16.11
N GLY A 98 8.51 7.56 14.87
CA GLY A 98 9.59 7.02 14.04
C GLY A 98 9.12 5.99 13.02
N THR A 99 9.96 5.80 12.02
CA THR A 99 9.71 4.87 10.91
C THR A 99 9.71 3.41 11.37
N ASP A 100 10.52 3.09 12.38
CA ASP A 100 10.70 1.75 12.97
C ASP A 100 9.57 1.34 13.94
N LYS A 101 8.79 2.32 14.44
CA LYS A 101 7.72 2.08 15.41
C LYS A 101 6.31 2.11 14.81
N LYS A 102 6.22 2.40 13.51
CA LYS A 102 4.93 2.43 12.82
C LYS A 102 4.25 1.06 12.87
N ILE A 103 2.93 1.07 13.05
CA ILE A 103 2.10 -0.13 13.05
C ILE A 103 1.50 -0.32 11.66
N PHE A 104 0.91 0.72 11.10
CA PHE A 104 0.27 0.70 9.80
C PHE A 104 1.19 1.23 8.70
N ASN A 105 1.03 0.72 7.50
CA ASN A 105 1.70 1.26 6.33
C ASN A 105 1.20 2.69 6.05
N PRO A 106 2.08 3.71 6.02
CA PRO A 106 1.68 5.10 5.83
C PRO A 106 0.97 5.35 4.50
N VAL A 107 1.41 4.70 3.42
CA VAL A 107 0.84 4.87 2.08
C VAL A 107 -0.63 4.44 2.05
N ILE A 108 -0.91 3.28 2.65
CA ILE A 108 -2.27 2.75 2.76
C ILE A 108 -3.16 3.65 3.62
N LEU A 109 -2.62 4.20 4.72
CA LEU A 109 -3.36 5.18 5.51
C LEU A 109 -3.68 6.43 4.71
N GLY A 110 -2.72 6.97 3.96
CA GLY A 110 -2.96 8.12 3.08
C GLY A 110 -4.10 7.87 2.10
N LYS A 111 -4.11 6.72 1.42
CA LYS A 111 -5.18 6.31 0.51
C LYS A 111 -6.52 6.13 1.24
N LEU A 112 -6.53 5.51 2.42
CA LEU A 112 -7.73 5.36 3.26
C LEU A 112 -8.32 6.71 3.67
N PHE A 113 -7.48 7.68 4.03
CA PHE A 113 -7.92 9.03 4.37
C PHE A 113 -8.59 9.72 3.17
N VAL A 114 -8.04 9.56 1.95
CA VAL A 114 -8.68 10.08 0.74
C VAL A 114 -10.04 9.43 0.51
N PHE A 115 -10.16 8.11 0.65
CA PHE A 115 -11.45 7.41 0.57
C PHE A 115 -12.48 7.95 1.57
N THR A 116 -12.02 8.27 2.78
CA THR A 116 -12.91 8.71 3.86
C THR A 116 -13.36 10.15 3.70
N PHE A 117 -12.43 11.06 3.33
CA PHE A 117 -12.69 12.50 3.31
C PHE A 117 -13.05 13.04 1.92
N PHE A 118 -12.63 12.35 0.86
CA PHE A 118 -12.87 12.72 -0.54
C PHE A 118 -13.39 11.54 -1.38
N PRO A 119 -14.46 10.84 -0.94
CA PRO A 119 -14.93 9.64 -1.62
C PRO A 119 -15.32 9.90 -3.08
N ALA A 120 -15.82 11.09 -3.40
CA ALA A 120 -16.19 11.48 -4.75
C ALA A 120 -14.99 11.52 -5.71
N VAL A 121 -13.77 11.79 -5.22
CA VAL A 121 -12.56 11.84 -6.06
C VAL A 121 -12.14 10.44 -6.49
N LEU A 122 -12.35 9.44 -5.64
CA LEU A 122 -11.99 8.04 -5.93
C LEU A 122 -13.17 7.22 -6.49
N ALA A 123 -14.34 7.84 -6.67
CA ALA A 123 -15.48 7.19 -7.32
C ALA A 123 -15.11 6.75 -8.76
N PRO A 124 -15.60 5.58 -9.24
CA PRO A 124 -15.23 5.04 -10.56
C PRO A 124 -15.42 5.99 -11.74
N ASN A 125 -16.39 6.90 -11.65
CA ASN A 125 -16.74 7.88 -12.69
C ASN A 125 -16.14 9.28 -12.40
N SER A 126 -15.21 9.39 -11.48
CA SER A 126 -14.58 10.67 -11.15
C SER A 126 -13.67 11.16 -12.28
N PRO A 127 -13.63 12.47 -12.54
CA PRO A 127 -12.64 13.07 -13.44
C PRO A 127 -11.19 12.80 -13.05
N ALA A 128 -10.93 12.41 -11.80
CA ALA A 128 -9.58 12.05 -11.35
C ALA A 128 -9.00 10.83 -12.10
N TRP A 129 -9.85 9.95 -12.67
CA TRP A 129 -9.44 8.78 -13.45
C TRP A 129 -9.39 9.03 -14.94
N THR A 130 -10.05 10.09 -15.41
CA THR A 130 -10.27 10.32 -16.83
C THR A 130 -10.04 11.77 -17.18
N ASP A 131 -8.98 12.07 -17.90
CA ASP A 131 -9.01 13.21 -18.79
C ASP A 131 -9.55 12.73 -20.13
N ALA A 132 -10.60 13.39 -20.65
CA ALA A 132 -11.32 12.95 -21.85
C ALA A 132 -10.42 12.88 -23.11
N GLU A 133 -9.32 13.63 -23.15
CA GLU A 133 -8.38 13.65 -24.27
C GLU A 133 -7.20 12.68 -24.10
N GLY A 134 -6.63 12.53 -22.90
CA GLY A 134 -5.48 11.65 -22.65
C GLY A 134 -5.80 10.16 -22.74
N MET A 135 -7.00 9.75 -22.33
CA MET A 135 -7.43 8.35 -22.44
C MET A 135 -7.64 7.87 -23.86
N ARG A 136 -7.97 8.74 -24.81
CA ARG A 136 -8.11 8.37 -26.23
C ARG A 136 -6.76 8.00 -26.85
N ILE A 137 -5.70 8.70 -26.50
CA ILE A 137 -4.35 8.45 -27.04
C ILE A 137 -3.83 7.08 -26.56
N ALA A 138 -4.12 6.71 -25.31
CA ALA A 138 -3.66 5.44 -24.74
C ALA A 138 -4.44 4.21 -25.23
N SER A 139 -5.74 4.36 -25.57
CA SER A 139 -6.60 3.23 -25.96
C SER A 139 -6.57 2.90 -27.44
N ASP A 140 -6.37 3.90 -28.30
CA ASP A 140 -6.57 3.73 -29.75
C ASP A 140 -5.33 3.25 -30.51
N ASN A 141 -4.14 3.40 -29.93
CA ASN A 141 -2.87 3.12 -30.62
C ASN A 141 -2.07 1.92 -30.10
N VAL A 142 -2.53 1.23 -29.06
CA VAL A 142 -1.79 0.12 -28.46
C VAL A 142 -2.59 -1.17 -28.61
N SER A 143 -2.27 -1.97 -29.64
CA SER A 143 -2.88 -3.28 -29.88
C SER A 143 -1.97 -4.44 -29.47
N GLY A 144 -2.55 -5.55 -29.03
CA GLY A 144 -1.85 -6.80 -28.74
C GLY A 144 -1.07 -6.83 -27.41
N LEU A 145 0.07 -7.53 -27.39
CA LEU A 145 0.89 -7.69 -26.19
C LEU A 145 1.39 -6.37 -25.57
N ALA A 146 1.52 -5.33 -26.40
CA ALA A 146 1.91 -4.00 -25.94
C ALA A 146 0.85 -3.36 -25.01
N SER A 147 -0.45 -3.63 -25.24
CA SER A 147 -1.52 -3.12 -24.36
C SER A 147 -1.50 -3.75 -22.98
N LEU A 148 -1.09 -5.02 -22.86
CA LEU A 148 -0.94 -5.71 -21.58
C LEU A 148 0.27 -5.22 -20.77
N VAL A 149 1.33 -4.78 -21.47
CA VAL A 149 2.61 -4.45 -20.83
C VAL A 149 2.76 -2.96 -20.55
N LEU A 150 2.18 -2.09 -21.39
CA LEU A 150 2.49 -0.67 -21.36
C LEU A 150 1.43 0.22 -20.72
N ILE A 151 0.13 -0.14 -20.74
CA ILE A 151 -0.91 0.80 -20.30
C ILE A 151 -2.04 0.10 -19.56
N ASN A 152 -2.10 0.32 -18.26
CA ASN A 152 -3.26 0.02 -17.43
C ASN A 152 -3.96 1.33 -17.03
N ARG A 153 -5.29 1.27 -16.91
CA ARG A 153 -6.10 2.40 -16.44
C ARG A 153 -6.29 2.27 -14.94
N GLY A 154 -5.77 3.23 -14.19
CA GLY A 154 -5.98 3.25 -12.74
C GLY A 154 -5.02 4.19 -12.02
N ILE A 155 -4.40 3.75 -10.94
CA ILE A 155 -3.45 4.57 -10.17
C ILE A 155 -2.18 4.89 -10.98
N ILE A 156 -1.50 5.99 -10.65
CA ILE A 156 -0.29 6.42 -11.36
C ILE A 156 0.76 5.29 -11.42
N GLY A 157 0.91 4.53 -10.34
CA GLY A 157 1.91 3.47 -10.23
C GLY A 157 1.67 2.26 -11.11
N GLU A 158 0.44 2.03 -11.59
CA GLU A 158 0.07 0.82 -12.34
C GLU A 158 0.13 0.97 -13.87
N LEU A 159 0.45 2.16 -14.37
CA LEU A 159 0.41 2.46 -15.79
C LEU A 159 1.23 1.50 -16.67
N SER A 160 2.33 0.97 -16.15
CA SER A 160 3.17 0.02 -16.89
C SER A 160 3.68 -1.12 -16.01
N ILE A 161 3.25 -2.32 -16.34
CA ILE A 161 3.75 -3.55 -15.69
C ILE A 161 5.26 -3.71 -15.91
N ALA A 162 5.75 -3.38 -17.11
CA ALA A 162 7.19 -3.45 -17.41
C ALA A 162 8.00 -2.52 -16.50
N ALA A 163 7.55 -1.28 -16.31
CA ALA A 163 8.22 -0.32 -15.45
C ALA A 163 8.21 -0.79 -13.98
N MET A 164 7.10 -1.38 -13.50
CA MET A 164 7.01 -1.98 -12.16
C MET A 164 7.99 -3.14 -11.99
N VAL A 165 8.09 -4.02 -12.98
CA VAL A 165 9.02 -5.17 -12.95
C VAL A 165 10.47 -4.69 -12.93
N ILE A 166 10.83 -3.67 -13.71
CA ILE A 166 12.17 -3.06 -13.68
C ILE A 166 12.48 -2.52 -12.28
N GLY A 167 11.55 -1.77 -11.68
CA GLY A 167 11.69 -1.27 -10.31
C GLY A 167 11.82 -2.40 -9.27
N ALA A 168 11.04 -3.47 -9.40
CA ALA A 168 11.10 -4.64 -8.53
C ALA A 168 12.45 -5.36 -8.62
N ILE A 169 12.94 -5.62 -9.84
CA ILE A 169 14.25 -6.23 -10.09
C ILE A 169 15.36 -5.39 -9.46
N TYR A 170 15.30 -4.07 -9.62
CA TYR A 170 16.26 -3.16 -8.98
C TYR A 170 16.25 -3.30 -7.45
N LEU A 171 15.06 -3.31 -6.81
CA LEU A 171 14.94 -3.45 -5.35
C LEU A 171 15.43 -4.82 -4.84
N ILE A 172 15.17 -5.90 -5.58
CA ILE A 172 15.68 -7.24 -5.26
C ILE A 172 17.20 -7.26 -5.39
N TYR A 173 17.75 -6.74 -6.48
CA TYR A 173 19.20 -6.65 -6.71
C TYR A 173 19.91 -5.85 -5.61
N ARG A 174 19.32 -4.75 -5.17
CA ARG A 174 19.79 -3.93 -4.04
C ARG A 174 19.53 -4.54 -2.67
N THR A 175 18.94 -5.73 -2.59
CA THR A 175 18.58 -6.44 -1.34
C THR A 175 17.68 -5.63 -0.40
N LYS A 176 16.88 -4.71 -0.97
CA LYS A 176 15.92 -3.88 -0.22
C LYS A 176 14.53 -4.50 -0.14
N MET A 177 14.23 -5.38 -1.06
CA MET A 177 12.98 -6.15 -1.10
C MET A 177 13.30 -7.64 -1.17
N THR A 178 12.51 -8.45 -0.46
CA THR A 178 12.58 -9.91 -0.55
C THR A 178 11.40 -10.43 -1.36
N TRP A 179 11.64 -11.38 -2.25
CA TRP A 179 10.65 -11.96 -3.15
C TRP A 179 9.53 -12.76 -2.45
N HIS A 180 9.72 -13.16 -1.19
CA HIS A 180 8.81 -14.03 -0.44
C HIS A 180 7.37 -13.48 -0.35
N ILE A 181 7.21 -12.19 0.01
CA ILE A 181 5.90 -11.55 0.14
C ILE A 181 5.20 -11.41 -1.22
N PRO A 182 5.83 -10.79 -2.25
CA PRO A 182 5.18 -10.64 -3.54
C PRO A 182 4.77 -11.98 -4.16
N VAL A 183 5.67 -12.98 -4.14
CA VAL A 183 5.38 -14.29 -4.75
C VAL A 183 4.22 -14.98 -4.05
N SER A 184 4.23 -15.08 -2.72
CA SER A 184 3.12 -15.72 -1.99
C SER A 184 1.80 -14.96 -2.18
N PHE A 185 1.83 -13.62 -2.19
CA PHE A 185 0.66 -12.80 -2.46
C PHE A 185 0.11 -13.04 -3.87
N PHE A 186 0.96 -12.99 -4.91
CA PHE A 186 0.53 -13.16 -6.30
C PHE A 186 0.02 -14.57 -6.58
N VAL A 187 0.68 -15.61 -6.03
CA VAL A 187 0.18 -16.99 -6.13
C VAL A 187 -1.21 -17.12 -5.52
N THR A 188 -1.42 -16.54 -4.32
CA THR A 188 -2.72 -16.58 -3.66
C THR A 188 -3.78 -15.82 -4.47
N ILE A 189 -3.46 -14.62 -4.95
CA ILE A 189 -4.36 -13.81 -5.79
C ILE A 189 -4.70 -14.52 -7.09
N PHE A 190 -3.72 -15.18 -7.75
CA PHE A 190 -3.95 -15.94 -8.98
C PHE A 190 -4.99 -17.06 -8.78
N PHE A 191 -4.82 -17.85 -7.72
CA PHE A 191 -5.80 -18.87 -7.37
C PHE A 191 -7.15 -18.26 -6.99
N GLY A 192 -7.15 -17.17 -6.25
CA GLY A 192 -8.35 -16.43 -5.88
C GLY A 192 -9.09 -15.87 -7.09
N TYR A 193 -8.38 -15.30 -8.04
CA TYR A 193 -8.97 -14.81 -9.29
C TYR A 193 -9.63 -15.95 -10.10
N TYR A 194 -8.99 -17.10 -10.17
CA TYR A 194 -9.57 -18.28 -10.80
C TYR A 194 -10.87 -18.72 -10.13
N ILE A 195 -10.91 -18.75 -8.79
CA ILE A 195 -12.09 -19.13 -8.02
C ILE A 195 -13.20 -18.05 -8.16
N THR A 196 -12.87 -16.77 -8.08
CA THR A 196 -13.86 -15.68 -8.22
C THR A 196 -14.47 -15.65 -9.61
N SER A 197 -13.66 -15.85 -10.65
CA SER A 197 -14.12 -15.94 -12.04
C SER A 197 -15.08 -17.12 -12.24
N SER A 198 -14.78 -18.28 -11.65
CA SER A 198 -15.65 -19.46 -11.72
C SER A 198 -16.99 -19.27 -11.01
N ASN A 199 -17.05 -18.38 -10.02
CA ASN A 199 -18.28 -18.07 -9.27
C ASN A 199 -18.97 -16.76 -9.73
N ASN A 200 -18.62 -16.24 -10.91
CA ASN A 200 -19.19 -15.02 -11.48
C ASN A 200 -19.03 -13.77 -10.56
N VAL A 201 -18.00 -13.74 -9.74
CA VAL A 201 -17.65 -12.56 -8.94
C VAL A 201 -16.90 -11.58 -9.83
N ASN A 202 -17.48 -10.40 -10.03
CA ASN A 202 -16.88 -9.37 -10.85
C ASN A 202 -15.76 -8.67 -10.09
N VAL A 203 -14.49 -8.89 -10.49
CA VAL A 203 -13.32 -8.25 -9.86
C VAL A 203 -12.99 -6.98 -10.64
N VAL A 204 -13.16 -5.85 -10.00
CA VAL A 204 -12.92 -4.51 -10.57
C VAL A 204 -11.47 -4.06 -10.36
N THR A 205 -10.78 -4.61 -9.34
CA THR A 205 -9.38 -4.28 -9.06
C THR A 205 -8.51 -4.64 -10.25
N THR A 206 -7.71 -3.70 -10.73
CA THR A 206 -6.87 -3.91 -11.91
C THR A 206 -5.67 -4.80 -11.59
N LEU A 207 -5.17 -5.52 -12.59
CA LEU A 207 -3.95 -6.33 -12.45
C LEU A 207 -2.75 -5.44 -12.06
N GLY A 208 -2.68 -4.25 -12.63
CA GLY A 208 -1.60 -3.28 -12.33
C GLY A 208 -1.63 -2.83 -10.88
N GLU A 209 -2.80 -2.51 -10.31
CA GLU A 209 -2.93 -2.15 -8.90
C GLU A 209 -2.47 -3.30 -7.99
N ILE A 210 -2.88 -4.53 -8.30
CA ILE A 210 -2.45 -5.73 -7.56
C ILE A 210 -0.92 -5.84 -7.56
N ILE A 211 -0.28 -5.68 -8.74
CA ILE A 211 1.17 -5.78 -8.88
C ILE A 211 1.86 -4.64 -8.13
N PHE A 212 1.42 -3.40 -8.30
CA PHE A 212 2.00 -2.24 -7.62
C PHE A 212 1.92 -2.39 -6.10
N MET A 213 0.74 -2.71 -5.58
CA MET A 213 0.52 -2.90 -4.14
C MET A 213 1.35 -4.06 -3.59
N GLY A 214 1.42 -5.18 -4.31
CA GLY A 214 2.19 -6.36 -3.91
C GLY A 214 3.71 -6.12 -3.87
N ILE A 215 4.24 -5.27 -4.75
CA ILE A 215 5.67 -4.98 -4.86
C ILE A 215 6.10 -3.83 -3.94
N PHE A 216 5.43 -2.67 -4.04
CA PHE A 216 5.92 -1.43 -3.42
C PHE A 216 5.28 -1.11 -2.06
N VAL A 217 4.07 -1.59 -1.82
CA VAL A 217 3.33 -1.27 -0.60
C VAL A 217 3.37 -2.40 0.41
N LEU A 218 3.08 -3.63 -0.04
CA LEU A 218 3.01 -4.79 0.85
C LEU A 218 4.40 -5.22 1.36
N THR A 219 5.48 -4.81 0.71
CA THR A 219 6.86 -5.16 1.08
C THR A 219 7.55 -4.13 1.98
N ASP A 220 6.82 -3.16 2.51
CA ASP A 220 7.40 -2.17 3.43
C ASP A 220 8.08 -2.84 4.62
N THR A 221 9.39 -2.65 4.73
CA THR A 221 10.28 -3.37 5.65
C THR A 221 9.87 -3.24 7.12
N PHE A 222 9.20 -2.15 7.50
CA PHE A 222 8.85 -1.87 8.89
C PHE A 222 7.48 -2.37 9.30
N THR A 223 6.60 -2.66 8.34
CA THR A 223 5.24 -3.18 8.58
C THR A 223 5.06 -4.63 8.14
N THR A 224 6.17 -5.32 7.85
CA THR A 224 6.18 -6.71 7.38
C THR A 224 7.06 -7.60 8.26
N PRO A 225 6.82 -8.93 8.27
CA PRO A 225 7.65 -9.88 9.00
C PRO A 225 9.12 -9.87 8.53
N ARG A 226 10.03 -10.27 9.44
CA ARG A 226 11.47 -10.30 9.15
C ARG A 226 11.92 -11.64 8.57
N HIS A 227 11.34 -12.76 9.02
CA HIS A 227 11.73 -14.12 8.66
C HIS A 227 11.05 -14.62 7.39
N GLY A 228 11.73 -15.45 6.61
CA GLY A 228 11.25 -15.92 5.29
C GLY A 228 9.87 -16.58 5.34
N LEU A 229 9.68 -17.57 6.24
CA LEU A 229 8.39 -18.24 6.43
C LEU A 229 7.28 -17.27 6.88
N GLY A 230 7.61 -16.36 7.82
CA GLY A 230 6.68 -15.33 8.25
C GLY A 230 6.27 -14.39 7.10
N LYS A 231 7.19 -14.08 6.19
CA LYS A 231 6.91 -13.28 4.99
C LYS A 231 6.00 -14.02 4.00
N VAL A 232 6.25 -15.33 3.76
CA VAL A 232 5.38 -16.16 2.91
C VAL A 232 3.98 -16.22 3.50
N PHE A 233 3.88 -16.47 4.80
CA PHE A 233 2.59 -16.52 5.49
C PHE A 233 1.86 -15.16 5.47
N PHE A 234 2.57 -14.06 5.66
CA PHE A 234 2.01 -12.71 5.57
C PHE A 234 1.46 -12.40 4.17
N GLY A 235 2.22 -12.70 3.11
CA GLY A 235 1.77 -12.52 1.73
C GLY A 235 0.57 -13.40 1.39
N PHE A 236 0.55 -14.65 1.87
CA PHE A 236 -0.59 -15.55 1.74
C PHE A 236 -1.86 -14.97 2.40
N LEU A 237 -1.75 -14.49 3.65
CA LEU A 237 -2.87 -13.88 4.37
C LEU A 237 -3.36 -12.59 3.71
N ALA A 238 -2.46 -11.78 3.14
CA ALA A 238 -2.82 -10.59 2.38
C ALA A 238 -3.65 -10.95 1.14
N GLY A 239 -3.23 -11.95 0.39
CA GLY A 239 -3.98 -12.46 -0.75
C GLY A 239 -5.32 -13.05 -0.34
N LEU A 240 -5.34 -13.89 0.69
CA LEU A 240 -6.56 -14.54 1.20
C LEU A 240 -7.61 -13.51 1.66
N SER A 241 -7.21 -12.52 2.47
CA SER A 241 -8.13 -11.47 2.91
C SER A 241 -8.63 -10.61 1.74
N THR A 242 -7.81 -10.32 0.74
CA THR A 242 -8.24 -9.61 -0.48
C THR A 242 -9.31 -10.41 -1.23
N ILE A 243 -9.13 -11.71 -1.39
CA ILE A 243 -10.11 -12.59 -2.05
C ILE A 243 -11.43 -12.61 -1.27
N ILE A 244 -11.37 -12.70 0.06
CA ILE A 244 -12.57 -12.65 0.91
C ILE A 244 -13.32 -11.33 0.72
N PHE A 245 -12.62 -10.20 0.66
CA PHE A 245 -13.24 -8.90 0.38
C PHE A 245 -13.94 -8.88 -0.99
N TRP A 246 -13.33 -9.44 -2.04
CA TRP A 246 -13.96 -9.54 -3.36
C TRP A 246 -15.25 -10.35 -3.32
N PHE A 247 -15.26 -11.53 -2.66
CA PHE A 247 -16.48 -12.33 -2.46
C PHE A 247 -17.57 -11.60 -1.68
N LEU A 248 -17.18 -10.74 -0.75
CA LEU A 248 -18.11 -9.94 0.05
C LEU A 248 -18.56 -8.65 -0.65
N GLY A 249 -18.11 -8.41 -1.90
CA GLY A 249 -18.52 -7.28 -2.74
C GLY A 249 -17.73 -6.00 -2.51
N ILE A 250 -16.62 -6.05 -1.75
CA ILE A 250 -15.69 -4.93 -1.61
C ILE A 250 -14.62 -5.10 -2.68
N GLN A 251 -14.51 -4.15 -3.61
CA GLN A 251 -13.65 -4.26 -4.77
C GLN A 251 -12.44 -3.34 -4.69
N THR A 252 -12.67 -2.04 -4.71
CA THR A 252 -11.63 -1.01 -4.79
C THR A 252 -10.80 -0.88 -3.51
N GLU A 253 -11.39 -1.14 -2.35
CA GLU A 253 -10.74 -1.04 -1.04
C GLU A 253 -10.19 -2.37 -0.52
N ALA A 254 -10.38 -3.48 -1.26
CA ALA A 254 -10.04 -4.83 -0.81
C ALA A 254 -8.57 -4.95 -0.35
N ILE A 255 -7.62 -4.49 -1.17
CA ILE A 255 -6.19 -4.55 -0.85
C ILE A 255 -5.85 -3.61 0.30
N ILE A 256 -6.47 -2.42 0.37
CA ILE A 256 -6.26 -1.46 1.45
C ILE A 256 -6.63 -2.08 2.79
N TYR A 257 -7.84 -2.64 2.89
CA TYR A 257 -8.31 -3.27 4.12
C TYR A 257 -7.48 -4.51 4.48
N SER A 258 -7.08 -5.31 3.49
CA SER A 258 -6.21 -6.47 3.71
C SER A 258 -4.90 -6.08 4.37
N VAL A 259 -4.21 -5.06 3.86
CA VAL A 259 -2.94 -4.58 4.43
C VAL A 259 -3.15 -4.00 5.83
N LEU A 260 -4.21 -3.20 6.04
CA LEU A 260 -4.49 -2.59 7.33
C LEU A 260 -4.82 -3.61 8.42
N ILE A 261 -5.58 -4.67 8.09
CA ILE A 261 -5.88 -5.75 9.03
C ILE A 261 -4.60 -6.50 9.41
N LEU A 262 -3.69 -6.73 8.46
CA LEU A 262 -2.48 -7.53 8.68
C LEU A 262 -1.37 -6.80 9.41
N ASN A 263 -1.23 -5.51 9.20
CA ASN A 263 -0.11 -4.74 9.75
C ASN A 263 0.07 -4.88 11.28
N PRO A 264 -0.98 -4.86 12.13
CA PRO A 264 -0.84 -5.07 13.57
C PRO A 264 -0.30 -6.46 13.95
N PHE A 265 -0.52 -7.46 13.09
CA PHE A 265 -0.10 -8.84 13.34
C PHE A 265 1.33 -9.16 12.88
N THR A 266 2.05 -8.20 12.31
CA THR A 266 3.45 -8.38 11.90
C THR A 266 4.34 -8.88 13.03
N ARG A 267 4.21 -8.31 14.24
CA ARG A 267 5.00 -8.72 15.40
C ARG A 267 4.63 -10.13 15.88
N PRO A 268 3.35 -10.47 16.11
CA PRO A 268 2.94 -11.84 16.41
C PRO A 268 3.42 -12.88 15.37
N ILE A 269 3.30 -12.58 14.08
CA ILE A 269 3.79 -13.48 13.01
C ILE A 269 5.31 -13.69 13.13
N ASN A 270 6.07 -12.66 13.46
CA ASN A 270 7.51 -12.79 13.69
C ASN A 270 7.86 -13.69 14.87
N THR A 271 7.04 -13.72 15.92
CA THR A 271 7.30 -14.58 17.09
C THR A 271 7.01 -16.04 16.81
N ILE A 272 6.00 -16.34 15.99
CA ILE A 272 5.65 -17.70 15.59
C ILE A 272 6.71 -18.30 14.67
N PHE A 273 7.10 -17.57 13.63
CA PHE A 273 8.03 -18.05 12.60
C PHE A 273 9.47 -17.62 12.86
N LYS A 274 9.87 -17.51 14.14
CA LYS A 274 11.25 -17.23 14.51
C LYS A 274 12.09 -18.49 14.31
N PRO A 275 13.20 -18.45 13.54
CA PRO A 275 14.06 -19.60 13.39
C PRO A 275 14.67 -20.00 14.74
N ASN A 276 14.69 -21.29 15.04
CA ASN A 276 15.38 -21.84 16.19
C ASN A 276 16.90 -21.71 16.02
N VAL A 277 17.60 -21.39 17.11
CA VAL A 277 19.02 -20.99 17.08
C VAL A 277 19.98 -22.14 16.80
N PHE A 278 19.53 -23.40 16.91
CA PHE A 278 20.35 -24.59 16.69
C PHE A 278 19.55 -25.68 15.95
N GLY A 279 19.80 -25.83 14.66
CA GLY A 279 19.64 -27.10 13.92
C GLY A 279 18.24 -27.58 13.55
N ASP A 280 17.17 -27.09 14.14
CA ASP A 280 15.81 -27.46 13.78
C ASP A 280 15.21 -26.49 12.78
N GLU A 281 15.32 -26.83 11.50
CA GLU A 281 14.67 -26.06 10.40
C GLU A 281 13.19 -26.42 10.22
N ALA A 282 12.71 -27.45 10.90
CA ALA A 282 11.33 -27.87 10.77
C ALA A 282 10.38 -27.00 11.59
N VAL A 283 9.34 -26.49 10.93
CA VAL A 283 8.23 -25.78 11.59
C VAL A 283 7.57 -26.76 12.57
N SER A 284 7.51 -26.38 13.86
CA SER A 284 6.89 -27.22 14.86
C SER A 284 5.37 -27.30 14.69
N PHE A 285 4.75 -28.39 15.14
CA PHE A 285 3.29 -28.56 15.10
C PHE A 285 2.56 -27.43 15.85
N ALA A 286 3.15 -26.94 16.95
CA ALA A 286 2.63 -25.81 17.71
C ALA A 286 2.62 -24.50 16.88
N GLU A 287 3.65 -24.24 16.09
CA GLU A 287 3.73 -23.09 15.18
C GLU A 287 2.67 -23.17 14.07
N ILE A 288 2.41 -24.38 13.53
CA ILE A 288 1.34 -24.60 12.56
C ILE A 288 -0.03 -24.27 13.16
N ILE A 289 -0.33 -24.77 14.37
CA ILE A 289 -1.60 -24.50 15.08
C ILE A 289 -1.74 -22.99 15.35
N GLN A 290 -0.68 -22.31 15.79
CA GLN A 290 -0.71 -20.87 16.02
C GLN A 290 -0.93 -20.11 14.71
N GLY A 291 -0.26 -20.52 13.63
CA GLY A 291 -0.46 -19.94 12.30
C GLY A 291 -1.92 -20.09 11.82
N LEU A 292 -2.51 -21.28 11.98
CA LEU A 292 -3.92 -21.50 11.66
C LEU A 292 -4.85 -20.63 12.51
N GLY A 293 -4.57 -20.48 13.81
CA GLY A 293 -5.31 -19.59 14.69
C GLY A 293 -5.27 -18.14 14.21
N PHE A 294 -4.10 -17.65 13.77
CA PHE A 294 -3.99 -16.31 13.16
C PHE A 294 -4.73 -16.19 11.84
N ALA A 295 -4.69 -17.21 10.99
CA ALA A 295 -5.46 -17.20 9.75
C ALA A 295 -6.96 -17.06 10.01
N ILE A 296 -7.48 -17.78 11.00
CA ILE A 296 -8.90 -17.69 11.42
C ILE A 296 -9.21 -16.27 11.92
N ILE A 297 -8.35 -15.68 12.75
CA ILE A 297 -8.53 -14.29 13.25
C ILE A 297 -8.58 -13.31 12.08
N ILE A 298 -7.68 -13.42 11.12
CA ILE A 298 -7.66 -12.54 9.94
C ILE A 298 -8.92 -12.70 9.09
N VAL A 299 -9.39 -13.92 8.89
CA VAL A 299 -10.66 -14.19 8.20
C VAL A 299 -11.83 -13.54 8.94
N LEU A 300 -11.93 -13.72 10.25
CA LEU A 300 -12.99 -13.09 11.05
C LEU A 300 -12.93 -11.57 11.00
N LEU A 301 -11.73 -10.98 11.04
CA LEU A 301 -11.54 -9.54 10.88
C LEU A 301 -11.94 -9.06 9.49
N ALA A 302 -11.65 -9.83 8.43
CA ALA A 302 -12.09 -9.48 7.08
C ALA A 302 -13.62 -9.45 6.97
N PHE A 303 -14.31 -10.43 7.56
CA PHE A 303 -15.78 -10.40 7.67
C PHE A 303 -16.27 -9.18 8.47
N ALA A 304 -15.69 -8.91 9.64
CA ALA A 304 -16.07 -7.77 10.47
C ALA A 304 -15.91 -6.44 9.74
N VAL A 305 -14.77 -6.22 9.06
CA VAL A 305 -14.52 -5.01 8.27
C VAL A 305 -15.49 -4.91 7.09
N SER A 306 -15.83 -6.04 6.45
CA SER A 306 -16.82 -6.04 5.37
C SER A 306 -18.20 -5.61 5.84
N TYR A 307 -18.64 -6.06 7.01
CA TYR A 307 -19.88 -5.60 7.62
C TYR A 307 -19.84 -4.11 7.94
N LEU A 308 -18.75 -3.65 8.56
CA LEU A 308 -18.56 -2.23 8.88
C LEU A 308 -18.55 -1.35 7.62
N HIS A 309 -17.97 -1.84 6.54
CA HIS A 309 -17.98 -1.15 5.24
C HIS A 309 -19.40 -1.05 4.67
N LYS A 310 -20.14 -2.16 4.64
CA LYS A 310 -21.53 -2.20 4.12
C LYS A 310 -22.48 -1.28 4.88
N PHE A 311 -22.31 -1.14 6.19
CA PHE A 311 -23.10 -0.24 7.02
C PHE A 311 -22.58 1.20 7.05
N GLY A 312 -21.50 1.51 6.32
CA GLY A 312 -20.93 2.86 6.29
C GLY A 312 -20.21 3.26 7.58
N PHE A 313 -19.78 2.31 8.41
CA PHE A 313 -19.10 2.60 9.67
C PHE A 313 -17.58 2.83 9.54
N VAL A 314 -16.97 2.51 8.41
CA VAL A 314 -15.52 2.71 8.20
C VAL A 314 -15.08 4.16 8.42
N PRO A 315 -15.78 5.21 7.92
CA PRO A 315 -15.41 6.59 8.20
C PRO A 315 -15.36 6.92 9.69
N TYR A 316 -16.28 6.38 10.49
CA TYR A 316 -16.30 6.61 11.94
C TYR A 316 -15.08 6.00 12.63
N ILE A 317 -14.62 4.83 12.19
CA ILE A 317 -13.37 4.22 12.68
C ILE A 317 -12.17 5.11 12.36
N VAL A 318 -12.13 5.67 11.14
CA VAL A 318 -11.07 6.62 10.75
C VAL A 318 -11.13 7.89 11.62
N TYR A 319 -12.32 8.43 11.90
CA TYR A 319 -12.47 9.59 12.80
C TYR A 319 -11.99 9.27 14.23
N ILE A 320 -12.32 8.10 14.77
CA ILE A 320 -11.81 7.64 16.08
C ILE A 320 -10.29 7.53 16.04
N TYR A 321 -9.72 7.01 14.94
CA TYR A 321 -8.27 6.93 14.77
C TYR A 321 -7.60 8.31 14.71
N VAL A 322 -8.25 9.29 14.08
CA VAL A 322 -7.79 10.69 14.08
C VAL A 322 -7.76 11.25 15.50
N VAL A 323 -8.85 11.09 16.25
CA VAL A 323 -8.94 11.55 17.65
C VAL A 323 -7.86 10.88 18.51
N TYR A 324 -7.69 9.58 18.37
CA TYR A 324 -6.61 8.84 19.04
C TYR A 324 -5.23 9.37 18.67
N GLY A 325 -4.98 9.64 17.39
CA GLY A 325 -3.72 10.21 16.91
C GLY A 325 -3.42 11.58 17.52
N ILE A 326 -4.41 12.47 17.56
CA ILE A 326 -4.28 13.80 18.17
C ILE A 326 -4.01 13.67 19.68
N TRP A 327 -4.78 12.84 20.38
CA TRP A 327 -4.57 12.55 21.80
C TRP A 327 -3.17 12.03 22.09
N ARG A 328 -2.70 11.09 21.25
CA ARG A 328 -1.34 10.53 21.38
C ARG A 328 -0.26 11.55 21.13
N LEU A 329 -0.42 12.44 20.14
CA LEU A 329 0.50 13.55 19.89
C LEU A 329 0.56 14.51 21.07
N TYR A 330 -0.59 14.79 21.70
CA TYR A 330 -0.67 15.67 22.86
C TYR A 330 0.03 15.07 24.09
N ASN A 331 -0.27 13.83 24.46
CA ASN A 331 0.32 13.17 25.62
C ASN A 331 1.81 12.80 25.45
N ASN A 332 2.31 12.86 24.24
CA ASN A 332 3.70 12.53 23.93
C ASN A 332 4.60 13.78 23.81
N ARG A 333 4.08 14.95 24.20
CA ARG A 333 4.90 16.16 24.36
C ARG A 333 5.73 16.05 25.63
#